data_ad87c3ab7c48a987855dcf075d23fa62
#
_entry.id   ad87c3ab7c48a987855dcf075d23fa62
#
_cell.length_a   1.000
_cell.length_b   1.000
_cell.length_c   1.000
_cell.angle_alpha   90.00
_cell.angle_beta   90.00
_cell.angle_gamma   90.00
#
_symmetry.space_group_name_H-M   'P 1'
#
loop_
_entity.id
_entity.type
_entity.pdbx_description
1 polymer ?
#
loop_
_entity_poly.entity_id
_entity_poly.type
_entity_poly.pdbx_seq_one_letter_code
_entity_poly.pdbx_strand_id
1 'polypeptide(L)'
;MIGRSEMTSALVEELRIWNTPVIGAYLIYRFVKTFAQERPDKRPPDLIMLCLAIAVLSDRRLSNNIRLRRGISSFRRYLEGEKNAVAFDGIHDVVAKTLPYTLAAIDIGLACGIVRVNAESATIEAVDFRARKGTNEIITDAITDDVKIIETLAKWFAKYENSSVVADKLEVLL
;
A
#
# COMPACT_ATOMS: atom_id res chain seq x y z
N MET A 1 3.26 -30.59 17.53
CA MET A 1 2.69 -29.50 18.36
C MET A 1 3.53 -28.25 18.11
N ILE A 2 3.31 -27.55 17.03
CA ILE A 2 3.95 -26.26 16.76
C ILE A 2 3.14 -25.22 17.52
N GLY A 3 3.82 -24.50 18.39
CA GLY A 3 3.23 -23.90 19.57
C GLY A 3 2.30 -22.72 19.30
N ARG A 4 1.20 -22.70 20.02
CA ARG A 4 0.34 -21.53 20.25
C ARG A 4 1.13 -20.23 20.56
N SER A 5 2.33 -20.35 21.10
CA SER A 5 3.22 -19.23 21.48
C SER A 5 3.78 -18.48 20.26
N GLU A 6 4.18 -19.17 19.19
CA GLU A 6 4.75 -18.53 18.00
C GLU A 6 3.67 -17.82 17.17
N MET A 7 2.46 -18.41 17.10
CA MET A 7 1.31 -17.80 16.41
C MET A 7 0.82 -16.54 17.12
N THR A 8 0.91 -16.50 18.45
CA THR A 8 0.52 -15.34 19.25
C THR A 8 1.55 -14.21 19.09
N SER A 9 2.86 -14.53 19.04
CA SER A 9 3.92 -13.56 18.82
C SER A 9 3.83 -12.91 17.44
N ALA A 10 3.62 -13.70 16.39
CA ALA A 10 3.45 -13.18 15.02
C ALA A 10 2.19 -12.29 14.89
N LEU A 11 1.08 -12.66 15.53
CA LEU A 11 -0.14 -11.86 15.55
C LEU A 11 0.02 -10.54 16.30
N VAL A 12 0.74 -10.55 17.43
CA VAL A 12 1.02 -9.34 18.23
C VAL A 12 1.98 -8.42 17.47
N GLU A 13 2.99 -8.98 16.80
CA GLU A 13 3.94 -8.20 16.03
C GLU A 13 3.28 -7.57 14.80
N GLU A 14 2.37 -8.28 14.17
CA GLU A 14 1.59 -7.81 13.04
C GLU A 14 0.57 -6.73 13.44
N LEU A 15 -0.16 -6.91 14.53
CA LEU A 15 -1.03 -5.87 15.10
C LEU A 15 -0.23 -4.61 15.47
N ARG A 16 1.02 -4.78 15.90
CA ARG A 16 1.91 -3.69 16.27
C ARG A 16 2.38 -2.89 15.05
N ILE A 17 2.69 -3.55 13.95
CA ILE A 17 3.10 -2.91 12.69
C ILE A 17 1.93 -2.09 12.12
N TRP A 18 0.74 -2.68 12.05
CA TRP A 18 -0.45 -2.03 11.50
C TRP A 18 -1.08 -0.98 12.42
N ASN A 19 -0.80 -1.00 13.72
CA ASN A 19 -1.23 0.07 14.64
C ASN A 19 -0.27 1.27 14.67
N THR A 20 0.77 1.29 13.84
CA THR A 20 1.72 2.39 13.82
C THR A 20 1.61 3.19 12.53
N PRO A 21 0.84 4.30 12.49
CA PRO A 21 0.68 5.12 11.29
C PRO A 21 2.01 5.67 10.73
N VAL A 22 3.08 5.66 11.52
CA VAL A 22 4.44 6.01 11.06
C VAL A 22 4.93 5.07 9.96
N ILE A 23 4.68 3.76 10.11
CA ILE A 23 5.01 2.78 9.08
C ILE A 23 4.15 3.01 7.85
N GLY A 24 2.86 3.29 8.06
CA GLY A 24 1.95 3.68 6.98
C GLY A 24 2.45 4.90 6.20
N ALA A 25 2.95 5.92 6.89
CA ALA A 25 3.52 7.11 6.25
C ALA A 25 4.70 6.77 5.34
N TYR A 26 5.58 5.87 5.80
CA TYR A 26 6.71 5.39 4.97
C TYR A 26 6.24 4.57 3.77
N LEU A 27 5.26 3.68 3.94
CA LEU A 27 4.71 2.89 2.84
C LEU A 27 4.01 3.79 1.79
N ILE A 28 3.26 4.80 2.24
CA ILE A 28 2.66 5.82 1.37
C ILE A 28 3.75 6.57 0.60
N TYR A 29 4.81 7.02 1.27
CA TYR A 29 5.95 7.65 0.59
C TYR A 29 6.53 6.75 -0.51
N ARG A 30 6.76 5.46 -0.22
CA ARG A 30 7.28 4.50 -1.20
C ARG A 30 6.33 4.29 -2.37
N PHE A 31 5.02 4.19 -2.09
CA PHE A 31 4.00 4.10 -3.13
C PHE A 31 4.03 5.31 -4.05
N VAL A 32 3.90 6.51 -3.49
CA VAL A 32 3.81 7.78 -4.24
C VAL A 32 5.06 7.99 -5.09
N LYS A 33 6.24 7.75 -4.52
CA LYS A 33 7.52 7.88 -5.23
C LYS A 33 7.60 6.92 -6.42
N THR A 34 7.29 5.64 -6.19
CA THR A 34 7.33 4.61 -7.24
C THR A 34 6.28 4.88 -8.30
N PHE A 35 5.05 5.26 -7.91
CA PHE A 35 3.97 5.59 -8.83
C PHE A 35 4.36 6.71 -9.80
N ALA A 36 4.87 7.83 -9.28
CA ALA A 36 5.29 8.95 -10.10
C ALA A 36 6.50 8.61 -11.00
N GLN A 37 7.39 7.71 -10.58
CA GLN A 37 8.50 7.24 -11.41
C GLN A 37 8.04 6.39 -12.59
N GLU A 38 7.05 5.54 -12.37
CA GLU A 38 6.53 4.60 -13.39
C GLU A 38 5.55 5.26 -14.39
N ARG A 39 4.89 6.35 -13.99
CA ARG A 39 3.99 7.07 -14.89
C ARG A 39 4.74 7.87 -15.93
N PRO A 40 4.33 7.80 -17.22
CA PRO A 40 4.96 8.57 -18.29
C PRO A 40 4.86 10.09 -18.07
N ASP A 41 3.72 10.57 -17.58
CA ASP A 41 3.41 11.98 -17.31
C ASP A 41 3.93 12.49 -15.96
N LYS A 42 4.55 11.59 -15.15
CA LYS A 42 5.02 11.87 -13.78
C LYS A 42 3.95 12.41 -12.83
N ARG A 43 2.69 12.31 -13.19
CA ARG A 43 1.58 12.78 -12.37
C ARG A 43 1.50 11.96 -11.08
N PRO A 44 1.37 12.61 -9.92
CA PRO A 44 1.24 11.91 -8.65
C PRO A 44 -0.12 11.19 -8.53
N PRO A 45 -0.22 10.18 -7.66
CA PRO A 45 -1.48 9.48 -7.41
C PRO A 45 -2.46 10.38 -6.66
N ASP A 46 -3.74 10.13 -6.86
CA ASP A 46 -4.79 10.70 -6.02
C ASP A 46 -4.96 9.92 -4.70
N LEU A 47 -5.73 10.49 -3.77
CA LEU A 47 -5.98 9.90 -2.46
C LEU A 47 -6.67 8.53 -2.56
N ILE A 48 -7.58 8.36 -3.52
CA ILE A 48 -8.32 7.11 -3.70
C ILE A 48 -7.36 5.97 -4.07
N MET A 49 -6.40 6.21 -4.96
CA MET A 49 -5.39 5.22 -5.31
C MET A 49 -4.59 4.75 -4.08
N LEU A 50 -4.27 5.66 -3.16
CA LEU A 50 -3.60 5.31 -1.91
C LEU A 50 -4.48 4.46 -1.01
N CYS A 51 -5.75 4.84 -0.84
CA CYS A 51 -6.70 4.07 -0.04
C CYS A 51 -6.84 2.63 -0.58
N LEU A 52 -6.96 2.48 -1.90
CA LEU A 52 -7.04 1.17 -2.55
C LEU A 52 -5.74 0.36 -2.35
N ALA A 53 -4.59 0.98 -2.49
CA ALA A 53 -3.30 0.30 -2.32
C ALA A 53 -3.10 -0.17 -0.87
N ILE A 54 -3.42 0.66 0.12
CA ILE A 54 -3.35 0.30 1.54
C ILE A 54 -4.36 -0.79 1.88
N ALA A 55 -5.57 -0.75 1.34
CA ALA A 55 -6.56 -1.80 1.55
C ALA A 55 -6.08 -3.16 1.01
N VAL A 56 -5.56 -3.21 -0.21
CA VAL A 56 -5.00 -4.43 -0.80
C VAL A 56 -3.80 -4.94 0.02
N LEU A 57 -2.94 -4.05 0.47
CA LEU A 57 -1.78 -4.41 1.30
C LEU A 57 -2.23 -4.97 2.65
N SER A 58 -3.27 -4.40 3.26
CA SER A 58 -3.80 -4.79 4.58
C SER A 58 -4.53 -6.14 4.55
N ASP A 59 -5.13 -6.49 3.42
CA ASP A 59 -5.80 -7.79 3.28
C ASP A 59 -4.75 -8.87 2.98
N ARG A 60 -4.51 -9.74 3.97
CA ARG A 60 -3.53 -10.82 3.85
C ARG A 60 -3.82 -11.77 2.69
N ARG A 61 -5.08 -12.00 2.36
CA ARG A 61 -5.47 -12.89 1.26
C ARG A 61 -4.96 -12.31 -0.06
N LEU A 62 -5.07 -10.99 -0.22
CA LEU A 62 -4.64 -10.25 -1.40
C LEU A 62 -3.12 -10.04 -1.40
N SER A 63 -2.55 -9.56 -0.31
CA SER A 63 -1.12 -9.25 -0.21
C SER A 63 -0.23 -10.48 -0.31
N ASN A 64 -0.61 -11.62 0.30
CA ASN A 64 0.13 -12.87 0.17
C ASN A 64 0.17 -13.39 -1.26
N ASN A 65 -0.89 -13.18 -2.04
CA ASN A 65 -0.89 -13.56 -3.45
C ASN A 65 0.11 -12.73 -4.27
N ILE A 66 0.33 -11.46 -3.92
CA ILE A 66 1.38 -10.63 -4.53
C ILE A 66 2.76 -11.12 -4.10
N ARG A 67 2.93 -11.40 -2.80
CA ARG A 67 4.19 -11.86 -2.19
C ARG A 67 4.68 -13.19 -2.74
N LEU A 68 3.80 -14.18 -2.85
CA LEU A 68 4.14 -15.56 -3.23
C LEU A 68 4.37 -15.74 -4.72
N ARG A 69 3.79 -14.90 -5.55
CA ARG A 69 3.89 -15.03 -7.01
C ARG A 69 4.99 -14.12 -7.57
N ARG A 70 6.25 -14.55 -7.43
CA ARG A 70 7.35 -14.01 -8.21
C ARG A 70 6.99 -14.16 -9.70
N GLY A 71 6.72 -13.06 -10.40
CA GLY A 71 6.44 -13.07 -11.84
C GLY A 71 5.03 -12.67 -12.27
N ILE A 72 4.15 -12.20 -11.35
CA ILE A 72 2.94 -11.51 -11.79
C ILE A 72 3.37 -10.17 -12.41
N SER A 73 3.43 -10.15 -13.74
CA SER A 73 3.90 -8.99 -14.49
C SER A 73 2.85 -7.89 -14.64
N SER A 74 1.59 -8.14 -14.26
CA SER A 74 0.52 -7.17 -14.44
C SER A 74 -0.61 -7.33 -13.43
N PHE A 75 -1.26 -6.22 -13.13
CA PHE A 75 -2.46 -6.16 -12.30
C PHE A 75 -3.60 -7.02 -12.87
N ARG A 76 -3.77 -7.04 -14.18
CA ARG A 76 -4.76 -7.88 -14.85
C ARG A 76 -4.58 -9.37 -14.51
N ARG A 77 -3.35 -9.91 -14.62
CA ARG A 77 -3.08 -11.30 -14.25
C ARG A 77 -3.28 -11.59 -12.76
N TYR A 78 -3.05 -10.59 -11.93
CA TYR A 78 -3.33 -10.68 -10.51
C TYR A 78 -4.84 -10.82 -10.25
N LEU A 79 -5.67 -10.03 -10.94
CA LEU A 79 -7.13 -10.06 -10.82
C LEU A 79 -7.74 -11.37 -11.36
N GLU A 80 -7.22 -11.90 -12.47
CA GLU A 80 -7.71 -13.11 -13.14
C GLU A 80 -7.40 -14.42 -12.36
N GLY A 81 -6.64 -14.36 -11.27
CA GLY A 81 -6.36 -15.54 -10.44
C GLY A 81 -7.60 -15.99 -9.67
N GLU A 82 -8.06 -17.25 -9.84
CA GLU A 82 -9.24 -17.80 -9.16
C GLU A 82 -9.26 -17.56 -7.64
N LYS A 83 -8.10 -17.60 -6.99
CA LYS A 83 -7.96 -17.32 -5.56
C LYS A 83 -8.20 -15.85 -5.18
N ASN A 84 -8.11 -14.94 -6.14
CA ASN A 84 -8.29 -13.52 -5.91
C ASN A 84 -9.75 -13.11 -6.07
N ALA A 85 -10.53 -13.73 -6.96
CA ALA A 85 -11.94 -13.42 -7.13
C ALA A 85 -12.72 -13.52 -5.80
N VAL A 86 -12.47 -14.58 -5.03
CA VAL A 86 -13.06 -14.75 -3.68
C VAL A 86 -12.45 -13.76 -2.67
N ALA A 87 -11.20 -13.36 -2.87
CA ALA A 87 -10.54 -12.44 -1.96
C ALA A 87 -10.97 -10.98 -2.15
N PHE A 88 -11.48 -10.62 -3.34
CA PHE A 88 -12.07 -9.29 -3.59
C PHE A 88 -13.48 -9.15 -3.00
N ASP A 89 -14.14 -10.26 -2.71
CA ASP A 89 -15.39 -10.23 -1.96
C ASP A 89 -15.14 -9.56 -0.60
N GLY A 90 -15.79 -8.43 -0.37
CA GLY A 90 -15.60 -7.62 0.84
C GLY A 90 -14.44 -6.62 0.82
N ILE A 91 -13.72 -6.40 -0.29
CA ILE A 91 -12.67 -5.39 -0.38
C ILE A 91 -13.18 -3.98 -0.05
N HIS A 92 -14.43 -3.69 -0.36
CA HIS A 92 -15.09 -2.43 -0.01
C HIS A 92 -15.05 -2.18 1.52
N ASP A 93 -15.36 -3.21 2.31
CA ASP A 93 -15.30 -3.14 3.77
C ASP A 93 -13.86 -2.94 4.27
N VAL A 94 -12.89 -3.55 3.59
CA VAL A 94 -11.47 -3.36 3.92
C VAL A 94 -11.05 -1.93 3.66
N VAL A 95 -11.45 -1.33 2.54
CA VAL A 95 -11.20 0.09 2.24
C VAL A 95 -11.79 0.98 3.34
N ALA A 96 -13.05 0.76 3.71
CA ALA A 96 -13.70 1.54 4.77
C ALA A 96 -12.98 1.41 6.13
N LYS A 97 -12.57 0.19 6.49
CA LYS A 97 -11.85 -0.09 7.75
C LYS A 97 -10.43 0.50 7.78
N THR A 98 -9.75 0.55 6.65
CA THR A 98 -8.37 1.05 6.57
C THR A 98 -8.29 2.55 6.34
N LEU A 99 -9.38 3.21 5.97
CA LEU A 99 -9.41 4.65 5.69
C LEU A 99 -8.88 5.50 6.87
N PRO A 100 -9.32 5.32 8.13
CA PRO A 100 -8.80 6.11 9.25
C PRO A 100 -7.28 5.95 9.43
N TYR A 101 -6.76 4.74 9.24
CA TYR A 101 -5.33 4.47 9.29
C TYR A 101 -4.59 5.18 8.14
N THR A 102 -5.12 5.12 6.93
CA THR A 102 -4.52 5.77 5.76
C THR A 102 -4.44 7.28 5.94
N LEU A 103 -5.51 7.90 6.44
CA LEU A 103 -5.53 9.34 6.73
C LEU A 103 -4.52 9.71 7.82
N ALA A 104 -4.47 8.97 8.93
CA ALA A 104 -3.49 9.18 9.99
C ALA A 104 -2.04 9.03 9.48
N ALA A 105 -1.79 8.08 8.58
CA ALA A 105 -0.48 7.88 7.97
C ALA A 105 -0.10 9.05 7.04
N ILE A 106 -1.05 9.61 6.29
CA ILE A 106 -0.85 10.81 5.48
C ILE A 106 -0.50 12.01 6.38
N ASP A 107 -1.25 12.22 7.46
CA ASP A 107 -1.00 13.31 8.40
C ASP A 107 0.40 13.24 8.99
N ILE A 108 0.86 12.05 9.37
CA ILE A 108 2.24 11.84 9.83
C ILE A 108 3.23 12.12 8.70
N GLY A 109 2.97 11.66 7.49
CA GLY A 109 3.81 11.92 6.34
C GLY A 109 3.97 13.41 6.04
N LEU A 110 2.88 14.18 6.18
CA LEU A 110 2.86 15.63 6.08
C LEU A 110 3.67 16.29 7.21
N ALA A 111 3.43 15.89 8.46
CA ALA A 111 4.14 16.41 9.62
C ALA A 111 5.66 16.13 9.55
N CYS A 112 6.05 14.98 9.01
CA CYS A 112 7.45 14.61 8.78
C CYS A 112 8.06 15.23 7.53
N GLY A 113 7.26 15.88 6.68
CA GLY A 113 7.72 16.50 5.43
C GLY A 113 8.16 15.51 4.36
N ILE A 114 7.72 14.24 4.43
CA ILE A 114 8.06 13.21 3.43
C ILE A 114 7.04 13.10 2.30
N VAL A 115 5.84 13.63 2.53
CA VAL A 115 4.81 13.79 1.49
C VAL A 115 4.22 15.19 1.54
N ARG A 116 3.60 15.61 0.45
CA ARG A 116 2.89 16.88 0.30
C ARG A 116 1.56 16.64 -0.41
N VAL A 117 0.50 17.27 0.04
CA VAL A 117 -0.83 17.20 -0.59
C VAL A 117 -1.03 18.42 -1.48
N ASN A 118 -1.48 18.20 -2.69
CA ASN A 118 -2.03 19.24 -3.55
C ASN A 118 -3.56 19.19 -3.42
N ALA A 119 -4.14 20.19 -2.73
CA ALA A 119 -5.57 20.22 -2.46
C ALA A 119 -6.43 20.46 -3.71
N GLU A 120 -5.90 21.18 -4.72
CA GLU A 120 -6.63 21.48 -5.95
C GLU A 120 -6.83 20.25 -6.81
N SER A 121 -5.82 19.40 -6.90
CA SER A 121 -5.87 18.15 -7.68
C SER A 121 -6.17 16.91 -6.85
N ALA A 122 -6.33 17.04 -5.53
CA ALA A 122 -6.48 15.92 -4.58
C ALA A 122 -5.39 14.84 -4.75
N THR A 123 -4.16 15.26 -5.07
CA THR A 123 -3.02 14.36 -5.30
C THR A 123 -2.00 14.46 -4.17
N ILE A 124 -1.18 13.40 -4.03
CA ILE A 124 -0.14 13.32 -3.01
C ILE A 124 1.22 13.12 -3.69
N GLU A 125 2.15 14.00 -3.35
CA GLU A 125 3.51 14.01 -3.88
C GLU A 125 4.52 13.53 -2.84
N ALA A 126 5.51 12.76 -3.27
CA ALA A 126 6.64 12.41 -2.42
C ALA A 126 7.65 13.56 -2.41
N VAL A 127 8.11 13.92 -1.22
CA VAL A 127 9.20 14.89 -1.04
C VAL A 127 10.50 14.09 -0.86
N ASP A 128 11.51 14.40 -1.67
CA ASP A 128 12.79 13.74 -1.50
C ASP A 128 13.43 14.13 -0.16
N PHE A 129 13.62 13.13 0.68
CA PHE A 129 14.34 13.31 1.93
C PHE A 129 15.57 12.40 1.96
N ARG A 130 16.62 12.87 2.62
CA ARG A 130 17.80 12.06 2.89
C ARG A 130 17.67 11.46 4.28
N ALA A 131 17.38 10.16 4.35
CA ALA A 131 17.44 9.45 5.61
C ALA A 131 18.87 9.49 6.18
N ARG A 132 19.01 9.70 7.50
CA ARG A 132 20.29 9.56 8.17
C ARG A 132 20.79 8.12 8.03
N LYS A 133 22.09 7.97 7.65
CA LYS A 133 22.76 6.66 7.64
C LYS A 133 22.59 5.97 9.00
N GLY A 134 22.14 4.73 9.00
CA GLY A 134 22.00 3.89 10.20
C GLY A 134 20.57 3.70 10.71
N THR A 135 19.61 4.55 10.34
CA THR A 135 18.20 4.39 10.77
C THR A 135 17.42 3.46 9.83
N ASN A 136 17.90 3.26 8.61
CA ASN A 136 17.20 2.51 7.57
C ASN A 136 17.24 0.98 7.76
N GLU A 137 18.26 0.42 8.40
CA GLU A 137 18.44 -1.04 8.45
C GLU A 137 17.38 -1.73 9.32
N ILE A 138 17.08 -1.19 10.48
CA ILE A 138 16.17 -1.83 11.45
C ILE A 138 14.70 -1.79 10.96
N ILE A 139 14.28 -0.68 10.35
CA ILE A 139 12.90 -0.54 9.84
C ILE A 139 12.74 -1.37 8.56
N THR A 140 13.77 -1.45 7.74
CA THR A 140 13.74 -2.08 6.43
C THR A 140 13.49 -3.58 6.53
N ASP A 141 14.12 -4.28 7.48
CA ASP A 141 13.97 -5.74 7.59
C ASP A 141 12.58 -6.15 8.02
N ALA A 142 11.96 -5.43 8.97
CA ALA A 142 10.63 -5.75 9.49
C ALA A 142 9.50 -5.53 8.46
N ILE A 143 9.69 -4.60 7.52
CA ILE A 143 8.66 -4.19 6.56
C ILE A 143 9.07 -4.39 5.10
N THR A 144 10.17 -5.09 4.85
CA THR A 144 10.73 -5.29 3.49
C THR A 144 9.70 -5.88 2.53
N ASP A 145 8.92 -6.83 2.98
CA ASP A 145 7.91 -7.48 2.14
C ASP A 145 6.75 -6.52 1.83
N ASP A 146 6.30 -5.75 2.81
CA ASP A 146 5.23 -4.75 2.62
C ASP A 146 5.68 -3.64 1.66
N VAL A 147 6.94 -3.22 1.75
CA VAL A 147 7.54 -2.28 0.80
C VAL A 147 7.54 -2.84 -0.62
N LYS A 148 7.91 -4.09 -0.81
CA LYS A 148 7.88 -4.74 -2.14
C LYS A 148 6.46 -4.83 -2.70
N ILE A 149 5.49 -5.17 -1.85
CA ILE A 149 4.07 -5.27 -2.24
C ILE A 149 3.55 -3.89 -2.64
N ILE A 150 3.77 -2.87 -1.81
CA ILE A 150 3.25 -1.52 -2.08
C ILE A 150 3.88 -0.90 -3.33
N GLU A 151 5.16 -1.15 -3.59
CA GLU A 151 5.82 -0.73 -4.83
C GLU A 151 5.31 -1.48 -6.06
N THR A 152 4.98 -2.76 -5.91
CA THR A 152 4.37 -3.54 -6.98
C THR A 152 2.99 -2.99 -7.34
N LEU A 153 2.17 -2.67 -6.33
CA LEU A 153 0.88 -2.02 -6.51
C LEU A 153 1.04 -0.66 -7.19
N ALA A 154 2.01 0.15 -6.77
CA ALA A 154 2.30 1.44 -7.40
C ALA A 154 2.63 1.31 -8.89
N LYS A 155 3.48 0.34 -9.26
CA LYS A 155 3.81 0.04 -10.66
C LYS A 155 2.60 -0.40 -11.49
N TRP A 156 1.71 -1.18 -10.89
CA TRP A 156 0.51 -1.63 -11.57
C TRP A 156 -0.51 -0.49 -11.72
N PHE A 157 -0.77 0.27 -10.66
CA PHE A 157 -1.74 1.36 -10.67
C PHE A 157 -1.30 2.53 -11.56
N ALA A 158 0.00 2.79 -11.66
CA ALA A 158 0.56 3.82 -12.53
C ALA A 158 0.24 3.62 -14.04
N LYS A 159 -0.16 2.40 -14.43
CA LYS A 159 -0.55 2.08 -15.80
C LYS A 159 -2.00 2.47 -16.13
N TYR A 160 -2.79 2.86 -15.13
CA TYR A 160 -4.19 3.25 -15.30
C TYR A 160 -4.34 4.76 -15.24
N GLU A 161 -5.27 5.28 -16.02
CA GLU A 161 -5.44 6.71 -16.20
C GLU A 161 -5.88 7.41 -14.89
N ASN A 162 -6.81 6.79 -14.16
CA ASN A 162 -7.36 7.34 -12.92
C ASN A 162 -7.73 6.24 -11.91
N SER A 163 -8.07 6.66 -10.69
CA SER A 163 -8.46 5.79 -9.60
C SER A 163 -9.77 5.06 -9.83
N SER A 164 -10.72 5.64 -10.56
CA SER A 164 -12.00 4.99 -10.85
C SER A 164 -11.79 3.69 -11.62
N VAL A 165 -10.88 3.67 -12.60
CA VAL A 165 -10.56 2.45 -13.35
C VAL A 165 -9.95 1.37 -12.46
N VAL A 166 -9.13 1.77 -11.48
CA VAL A 166 -8.55 0.82 -10.51
C VAL A 166 -9.61 0.31 -9.55
N ALA A 167 -10.51 1.19 -9.07
CA ALA A 167 -11.61 0.84 -8.19
C ALA A 167 -12.58 -0.13 -8.87
N ASP A 168 -12.99 0.14 -10.09
CA ASP A 168 -13.84 -0.76 -10.88
C ASP A 168 -13.22 -2.15 -11.02
N LYS A 169 -11.91 -2.22 -11.26
CA LYS A 169 -11.20 -3.50 -11.35
C LYS A 169 -11.10 -4.25 -10.03
N LEU A 170 -11.16 -3.55 -8.91
CA LEU A 170 -11.19 -4.11 -7.57
C LEU A 170 -12.62 -4.31 -7.06
N GLU A 171 -13.63 -4.03 -7.88
CA GLU A 171 -15.06 -4.11 -7.51
C GLU A 171 -15.42 -3.22 -6.30
N VAL A 172 -14.70 -2.10 -6.15
CA VAL A 172 -14.96 -1.09 -5.12
C VAL A 172 -15.88 -0.03 -5.67
N LEU A 173 -17.04 0.16 -5.05
CA LEU A 173 -17.93 1.29 -5.33
C LEU A 173 -17.34 2.55 -4.69
N LEU A 174 -17.09 3.57 -5.50
CA LEU A 174 -16.61 4.89 -5.07
C LEU A 174 -17.77 5.86 -4.86
#